data_f49e25b224527f3131fc9841f6f76668
#
_entry.id   f49e25b224527f3131fc9841f6f76668
#
_cell.length_a   1.000
_cell.length_b   1.000
_cell.length_c   1.000
_cell.angle_alpha   90.00
_cell.angle_beta   90.00
_cell.angle_gamma   90.00
#
_symmetry.space_group_name_H-M   'P 1'
#
loop_
_entity.id
_entity.type
_entity.pdbx_description
1 polymer ?
#
loop_
_entity_poly.entity_id
_entity_poly.type
_entity_poly.pdbx_seq_one_letter_code
_entity_poly.pdbx_strand_id
1 'polypeptide(L)'
;MDYDDDIWNILTKIKNDDMTDSKGIYNPNSNSSNSLGSLDIGNIDINNSNSCGCGCSEVITEENMNICKNCSAIVSKLIENTAEWRFYGNDDNRDGDPSRCGLPTNNLLPKSSIGSMIGCGYKDNIDIRRIRMFQMWNSMPYDERTLWNVFDKMTGNTINNGIPQKVIDDAKVLYKKASEKKISRGDNKEGLIASCIYHACLLNKIPKSSKDIAAMFNISHVTLNKGNSRFQTLLQINVTSPEPMDFIAQYGNNLNMAIKDIDKCKSLVKLIEDNDIMNDNSPTSSAAGILYYYASVKSLGYTKKTFAKACNVSEVTIIKCYKIINNYHSFIVAHKSNIFEL
;
A
#
# COMPACT_ATOMS: atom_id res chain seq x y z
N MET A 1 21.70 -1.38 -26.96
CA MET A 1 21.56 -2.50 -26.06
C MET A 1 22.91 -2.94 -25.46
N ASP A 2 24.00 -2.29 -25.82
CA ASP A 2 25.37 -2.70 -25.45
C ASP A 2 26.06 -1.78 -24.41
N TYR A 3 25.33 -0.82 -23.83
CA TYR A 3 25.91 0.14 -22.87
C TYR A 3 25.92 -0.35 -21.41
N ASP A 4 25.10 -1.34 -21.05
CA ASP A 4 25.01 -1.84 -19.68
C ASP A 4 26.13 -2.85 -19.37
N ASP A 5 26.57 -3.62 -20.36
CA ASP A 5 27.65 -4.62 -20.18
C ASP A 5 29.02 -3.98 -19.95
N ASP A 6 29.30 -2.83 -20.56
CA ASP A 6 30.55 -2.10 -20.37
C ASP A 6 30.69 -1.53 -18.96
N ILE A 7 29.58 -1.11 -18.35
CA ILE A 7 29.58 -0.57 -16.99
C ILE A 7 29.85 -1.68 -15.96
N TRP A 8 29.25 -2.86 -16.17
CA TRP A 8 29.52 -4.02 -15.33
C TRP A 8 30.95 -4.51 -15.41
N ASN A 9 31.56 -4.45 -16.57
CA ASN A 9 32.97 -4.82 -16.78
C ASN A 9 33.92 -3.83 -16.09
N ILE A 10 33.61 -2.53 -16.10
CA ILE A 10 34.40 -1.52 -15.39
C ILE A 10 34.28 -1.69 -13.87
N LEU A 11 33.09 -1.96 -13.36
CA LEU A 11 32.86 -2.16 -11.93
C LEU A 11 33.49 -3.44 -11.37
N THR A 12 33.48 -4.51 -12.16
CA THR A 12 34.19 -5.76 -11.80
C THR A 12 35.69 -5.56 -11.80
N LYS A 13 36.20 -4.72 -12.67
CA LYS A 13 37.64 -4.40 -12.71
C LYS A 13 38.10 -3.59 -11.51
N ILE A 14 37.35 -2.56 -11.12
CA ILE A 14 37.62 -1.76 -9.92
C ILE A 14 37.53 -2.63 -8.66
N LYS A 15 36.57 -3.54 -8.57
CA LYS A 15 36.44 -4.45 -7.43
C LYS A 15 37.57 -5.47 -7.31
N ASN A 16 38.17 -5.85 -8.43
CA ASN A 16 39.29 -6.77 -8.46
C ASN A 16 40.63 -6.05 -8.16
N ASP A 17 40.75 -4.78 -8.53
CA ASP A 17 41.95 -3.97 -8.21
C ASP A 17 42.00 -3.62 -6.71
N ASP A 18 40.89 -3.37 -6.04
CA ASP A 18 40.81 -3.17 -4.59
C ASP A 18 41.08 -4.45 -3.77
N MET A 19 40.94 -5.64 -4.37
CA MET A 19 41.23 -6.92 -3.72
C MET A 19 42.75 -7.30 -3.81
N THR A 20 43.51 -6.67 -4.68
CA THR A 20 44.94 -6.97 -4.84
C THR A 20 45.86 -6.19 -3.88
N ASP A 21 45.42 -5.04 -3.38
CA ASP A 21 46.20 -4.20 -2.47
C ASP A 21 45.99 -4.49 -0.98
N SER A 22 45.11 -5.41 -0.59
CA SER A 22 44.83 -5.75 0.80
C SER A 22 45.49 -7.08 1.29
N LYS A 23 46.53 -7.58 0.64
CA LYS A 23 47.36 -8.67 1.15
C LYS A 23 48.53 -8.13 1.97
N GLY A 24 48.24 -7.41 3.03
CA GLY A 24 49.17 -6.95 4.05
C GLY A 24 48.68 -7.33 5.44
N ILE A 25 49.06 -8.52 5.91
CA ILE A 25 49.36 -8.88 7.30
C ILE A 25 48.32 -8.49 8.35
N TYR A 26 47.45 -9.40 8.71
CA TYR A 26 46.87 -9.43 10.05
C TYR A 26 47.11 -10.82 10.68
N ASN A 27 48.03 -10.84 11.62
CA ASN A 27 48.36 -12.02 12.43
C ASN A 27 47.61 -11.86 13.78
N PRO A 28 46.70 -12.75 14.16
CA PRO A 28 45.98 -12.62 15.42
C PRO A 28 46.70 -13.41 16.53
N ASN A 29 47.81 -12.90 17.05
CA ASN A 29 48.34 -13.35 18.34
C ASN A 29 49.42 -12.38 18.82
N SER A 30 49.04 -11.37 19.58
CA SER A 30 49.90 -10.75 20.59
C SER A 30 49.04 -10.08 21.65
N ASN A 31 48.91 -10.74 22.77
CA ASN A 31 48.48 -10.14 24.03
C ASN A 31 49.46 -9.03 24.42
N SER A 32 49.04 -7.80 24.50
CA SER A 32 49.66 -6.78 25.34
C SER A 32 48.57 -5.83 25.83
N SER A 33 48.26 -5.99 27.11
CA SER A 33 47.53 -5.08 27.97
C SER A 33 48.14 -3.69 27.96
N ASN A 34 47.46 -2.68 27.44
CA ASN A 34 47.66 -1.29 27.84
C ASN A 34 46.27 -0.63 28.01
N SER A 35 46.02 -0.39 29.27
CA SER A 35 44.91 0.39 29.81
C SER A 35 44.96 1.85 29.32
N LEU A 36 44.06 2.22 28.44
CA LEU A 36 43.66 3.58 28.24
C LEU A 36 42.15 3.63 28.51
N GLY A 37 41.78 4.50 29.47
CA GLY A 37 40.47 4.58 30.05
C GLY A 37 39.32 4.63 29.02
N SER A 38 38.50 3.62 29.06
CA SER A 38 37.20 3.65 28.46
C SER A 38 36.35 4.67 29.23
N LEU A 39 36.03 5.77 28.57
CA LEU A 39 34.88 6.51 28.99
C LEU A 39 33.68 5.56 28.82
N ASP A 40 33.26 5.01 29.93
CA ASP A 40 31.99 4.31 30.04
C ASP A 40 30.85 5.27 29.59
N ILE A 41 30.51 5.22 28.32
CA ILE A 41 29.20 5.63 27.88
C ILE A 41 28.29 4.55 28.41
N GLY A 42 27.77 4.79 29.60
CA GLY A 42 26.85 3.89 30.29
C GLY A 42 25.79 3.43 29.31
N ASN A 43 25.65 2.11 29.21
CA ASN A 43 24.44 1.49 28.68
C ASN A 43 23.27 2.15 29.38
N ILE A 44 22.64 3.10 28.71
CA ILE A 44 21.32 3.58 29.11
C ILE A 44 20.39 2.44 28.69
N ASP A 45 20.08 1.58 29.65
CA ASP A 45 18.99 0.63 29.54
C ASP A 45 17.72 1.41 29.19
N ILE A 46 17.31 1.33 27.92
CA ILE A 46 16.09 1.96 27.38
C ILE A 46 14.83 1.21 27.88
N ASN A 47 15.01 0.22 28.71
CA ASN A 47 13.94 -0.57 29.34
C ASN A 47 13.88 -0.28 30.84
N ASN A 48 13.02 0.66 31.19
CA ASN A 48 12.36 0.89 32.48
C ASN A 48 12.64 2.25 33.12
N SER A 49 11.66 3.02 33.07
CA SER A 49 10.96 3.74 34.13
C SER A 49 10.41 5.08 33.61
N ASN A 50 9.22 5.03 33.06
CA ASN A 50 8.33 6.20 33.04
C ASN A 50 7.76 6.48 34.45
N SER A 51 8.45 6.08 35.50
CA SER A 51 8.07 6.35 36.88
C SER A 51 9.01 7.36 37.50
N CYS A 52 8.43 8.46 37.92
CA CYS A 52 9.11 9.44 38.74
C CYS A 52 9.44 8.84 40.12
N GLY A 53 10.53 9.31 40.75
CA GLY A 53 10.87 8.90 42.13
C GLY A 53 9.79 9.16 43.20
N CYS A 54 8.73 9.92 42.86
CA CYS A 54 7.55 10.11 43.74
C CYS A 54 6.47 9.01 43.59
N GLY A 55 6.67 8.01 42.70
CA GLY A 55 5.71 6.94 42.46
C GLY A 55 4.50 7.31 41.58
N CYS A 56 4.46 8.50 41.03
CA CYS A 56 3.40 8.94 40.14
C CYS A 56 3.67 8.45 38.71
N SER A 57 2.66 7.88 38.06
CA SER A 57 2.74 7.41 36.65
C SER A 57 2.24 8.43 35.61
N GLU A 58 1.63 9.55 36.07
CA GLU A 58 1.13 10.58 35.16
C GLU A 58 2.25 11.53 34.74
N VAL A 59 2.50 11.59 33.42
CA VAL A 59 3.54 12.41 32.81
C VAL A 59 2.90 13.38 31.82
N ILE A 60 3.31 14.64 31.87
CA ILE A 60 2.93 15.70 30.91
C ILE A 60 4.14 15.95 30.02
N THR A 61 3.91 16.11 28.74
CA THR A 61 4.94 16.45 27.77
C THR A 61 4.91 17.97 27.53
N GLU A 62 5.94 18.67 27.98
CA GLU A 62 6.13 20.10 27.73
C GLU A 62 7.56 20.34 27.22
N GLU A 63 7.73 21.21 26.25
CA GLU A 63 9.03 21.65 25.68
C GLU A 63 10.02 20.50 25.41
N ASN A 64 9.56 19.40 24.79
CA ASN A 64 10.35 18.20 24.50
C ASN A 64 10.88 17.46 25.75
N MET A 65 10.24 17.67 26.89
CA MET A 65 10.53 16.97 28.13
C MET A 65 9.28 16.31 28.67
N ASN A 66 9.46 15.11 29.18
CA ASN A 66 8.42 14.43 29.96
C ASN A 66 8.57 14.80 31.42
N ILE A 67 7.60 15.53 31.95
CA ILE A 67 7.60 16.06 33.30
C ILE A 67 6.53 15.35 34.14
N CYS A 68 6.87 14.94 35.34
CA CYS A 68 5.91 14.36 36.25
C CYS A 68 4.89 15.41 36.71
N LYS A 69 3.60 15.11 36.60
CA LYS A 69 2.50 16.02 36.97
C LYS A 69 2.47 16.37 38.44
N ASN A 70 2.96 15.50 39.30
CA ASN A 70 2.87 15.67 40.76
C ASN A 70 4.06 16.44 41.37
N CYS A 71 5.29 16.11 40.94
CA CYS A 71 6.50 16.71 41.55
C CYS A 71 7.29 17.57 40.55
N SER A 72 6.82 17.75 39.32
CA SER A 72 7.47 18.53 38.24
C SER A 72 8.90 18.10 37.92
N ALA A 73 9.31 16.89 38.34
CA ALA A 73 10.61 16.36 38.00
C ALA A 73 10.65 15.90 36.53
N ILE A 74 11.77 16.17 35.84
CA ILE A 74 11.99 15.72 34.46
C ILE A 74 12.26 14.20 34.51
N VAL A 75 11.36 13.41 33.91
CA VAL A 75 11.46 11.95 33.83
C VAL A 75 12.34 11.53 32.66
N SER A 76 12.13 12.13 31.51
CA SER A 76 12.93 11.87 30.30
C SER A 76 12.91 13.06 29.37
N LYS A 77 13.92 13.14 28.48
CA LYS A 77 13.93 14.11 27.38
C LYS A 77 13.46 13.42 26.14
N LEU A 78 12.53 14.05 25.42
CA LEU A 78 12.12 13.62 24.09
C LEU A 78 13.19 14.03 23.08
N ILE A 79 13.80 13.05 22.44
CA ILE A 79 14.71 13.28 21.33
C ILE A 79 13.91 13.10 20.05
N GLU A 80 13.77 14.16 19.29
CA GLU A 80 13.14 14.10 17.98
C GLU A 80 14.14 13.53 16.97
N ASN A 81 13.81 12.34 16.45
CA ASN A 81 14.63 11.65 15.45
C ASN A 81 14.23 12.01 14.01
N THR A 82 13.28 12.92 13.83
CA THR A 82 12.85 13.38 12.51
C THR A 82 13.88 14.35 11.93
N ALA A 83 14.02 14.35 10.61
CA ALA A 83 14.89 15.30 9.93
C ALA A 83 14.37 16.73 10.11
N GLU A 84 15.28 17.65 10.44
CA GLU A 84 14.95 19.06 10.56
C GLU A 84 14.58 19.65 9.19
N TRP A 85 13.47 20.40 9.12
CA TRP A 85 13.03 21.05 7.90
C TRP A 85 13.84 22.32 7.62
N ARG A 86 14.14 22.57 6.34
CA ARG A 86 14.88 23.75 5.90
C ARG A 86 13.98 24.95 5.69
N PHE A 87 12.72 24.73 5.33
CA PHE A 87 11.77 25.76 4.96
C PHE A 87 10.76 25.99 6.07
N TYR A 88 10.70 27.21 6.59
CA TYR A 88 9.82 27.58 7.71
C TYR A 88 8.72 28.57 7.30
N GLY A 89 8.76 29.14 6.09
CA GLY A 89 7.81 30.12 5.60
C GLY A 89 7.45 29.95 4.12
N ASN A 90 6.46 30.74 3.68
CA ASN A 90 6.02 30.72 2.29
C ASN A 90 7.03 31.36 1.32
N ASP A 91 7.92 32.20 1.82
CA ASP A 91 8.89 32.95 1.03
C ASP A 91 10.21 32.20 0.81
N ASP A 92 10.37 31.03 1.46
CA ASP A 92 11.55 30.21 1.29
C ASP A 92 11.56 29.54 -0.09
N ASN A 93 12.72 29.51 -0.71
CA ASN A 93 12.91 28.89 -2.02
C ASN A 93 12.64 27.39 -1.97
N ARG A 94 11.60 26.92 -2.70
CA ARG A 94 11.10 25.53 -2.68
C ARG A 94 11.76 24.62 -3.70
N ASP A 95 12.79 25.10 -4.41
CA ASP A 95 13.43 24.34 -5.49
C ASP A 95 14.37 23.22 -4.99
N GLY A 96 14.53 23.06 -3.68
CA GLY A 96 15.41 22.08 -3.07
C GLY A 96 14.70 21.13 -2.10
N ASP A 97 15.46 20.14 -1.60
CA ASP A 97 15.00 19.25 -0.53
C ASP A 97 14.74 20.05 0.76
N PRO A 98 13.54 19.98 1.35
CA PRO A 98 13.18 20.73 2.55
C PRO A 98 13.91 20.25 3.82
N SER A 99 14.56 19.10 3.82
CA SER A 99 15.25 18.57 4.98
C SER A 99 16.71 19.07 5.06
N ARG A 100 17.18 19.39 6.28
CA ARG A 100 18.57 19.76 6.52
C ARG A 100 19.54 18.59 6.57
N CYS A 101 19.06 17.45 7.04
CA CYS A 101 19.86 16.30 7.41
C CYS A 101 19.56 15.04 6.56
N GLY A 102 19.11 15.20 5.33
CA GLY A 102 18.76 14.11 4.44
C GLY A 102 17.24 13.89 4.33
N LEU A 103 16.84 12.73 3.86
CA LEU A 103 15.43 12.40 3.64
C LEU A 103 14.69 12.17 4.97
N PRO A 104 13.39 12.52 5.05
CA PRO A 104 12.56 12.17 6.19
C PRO A 104 12.56 10.65 6.40
N THR A 105 12.55 10.25 7.67
CA THR A 105 12.57 8.83 8.05
C THR A 105 11.33 8.11 7.51
N ASN A 106 11.54 7.08 6.71
CA ASN A 106 10.46 6.26 6.20
C ASN A 106 10.28 5.03 7.09
N ASN A 107 9.17 4.93 7.79
CA ASN A 107 8.87 3.79 8.68
C ASN A 107 8.80 2.45 7.95
N LEU A 108 8.56 2.44 6.64
CA LEU A 108 8.57 1.21 5.85
C LEU A 108 9.99 0.77 5.47
N LEU A 109 10.94 1.72 5.38
CA LEU A 109 12.34 1.49 5.00
C LEU A 109 13.27 2.24 5.98
N PRO A 110 13.31 1.85 7.26
CA PRO A 110 14.00 2.62 8.28
C PRO A 110 15.51 2.69 8.08
N LYS A 111 16.15 1.60 7.66
CA LYS A 111 17.62 1.55 7.52
C LYS A 111 18.12 2.39 6.35
N SER A 112 17.40 2.40 5.23
CA SER A 112 17.75 3.20 4.05
C SER A 112 17.41 4.69 4.20
N SER A 113 16.57 5.03 5.17
CA SER A 113 16.24 6.43 5.48
C SER A 113 17.31 7.11 6.33
N ILE A 114 18.19 6.33 6.98
CA ILE A 114 19.27 6.85 7.80
C ILE A 114 20.50 7.04 6.91
N GLY A 115 20.91 8.26 6.70
CA GLY A 115 22.12 8.57 5.94
C GLY A 115 22.02 9.87 5.14
N SER A 116 23.13 10.22 4.52
CA SER A 116 23.22 11.36 3.62
C SER A 116 22.87 10.93 2.19
N MET A 117 22.28 11.83 1.44
CA MET A 117 22.01 11.64 0.02
C MET A 117 22.66 12.75 -0.79
N ILE A 118 23.21 12.38 -1.94
CA ILE A 118 23.77 13.37 -2.87
C ILE A 118 22.60 14.15 -3.49
N GLY A 119 22.56 15.47 -3.24
CA GLY A 119 21.60 16.38 -3.88
C GLY A 119 21.83 16.38 -5.40
N CYS A 120 20.75 16.47 -6.17
CA CYS A 120 20.81 16.54 -7.62
C CYS A 120 19.88 17.65 -8.10
N GLY A 121 20.47 18.67 -8.75
CA GLY A 121 19.72 19.76 -9.34
C GLY A 121 19.17 19.38 -10.73
N TYR A 122 18.24 20.18 -11.23
CA TYR A 122 17.64 19.98 -12.57
C TYR A 122 18.67 20.07 -13.70
N LYS A 123 19.75 20.85 -13.50
CA LYS A 123 20.83 21.09 -14.50
C LYS A 123 22.05 20.20 -14.29
N ASP A 124 22.03 19.23 -13.40
CA ASP A 124 23.20 18.43 -13.07
C ASP A 124 23.59 17.48 -14.21
N ASN A 125 24.91 17.26 -14.32
CA ASN A 125 25.51 16.37 -15.30
C ASN A 125 24.99 14.93 -15.10
N ILE A 126 24.98 14.17 -16.20
CA ILE A 126 24.60 12.74 -16.23
C ILE A 126 25.42 11.96 -15.21
N ASP A 127 26.69 12.30 -15.01
CA ASP A 127 27.57 11.61 -14.07
C ASP A 127 27.15 11.79 -12.61
N ILE A 128 26.70 13.00 -12.21
CA ILE A 128 26.19 13.25 -10.86
C ILE A 128 24.92 12.43 -10.60
N ARG A 129 24.05 12.31 -11.60
CA ARG A 129 22.83 11.47 -11.51
C ARG A 129 23.19 9.99 -11.34
N ARG A 130 24.22 9.52 -12.06
CA ARG A 130 24.73 8.14 -11.91
C ARG A 130 25.32 7.92 -10.52
N ILE A 131 26.18 8.82 -10.04
CA ILE A 131 26.77 8.74 -8.69
C ILE A 131 25.68 8.71 -7.62
N ARG A 132 24.66 9.57 -7.73
CA ARG A 132 23.51 9.55 -6.82
C ARG A 132 22.76 8.20 -6.84
N MET A 133 22.53 7.65 -8.01
CA MET A 133 21.88 6.35 -8.15
C MET A 133 22.72 5.23 -7.49
N PHE A 134 24.04 5.24 -7.70
CA PHE A 134 24.96 4.32 -7.03
C PHE A 134 24.94 4.46 -5.51
N GLN A 135 24.98 5.70 -5.01
CA GLN A 135 24.90 5.94 -3.57
C GLN A 135 23.59 5.41 -2.99
N MET A 136 22.46 5.71 -3.63
CA MET A 136 21.15 5.25 -3.19
C MET A 136 21.06 3.72 -3.16
N TRP A 137 21.59 3.03 -4.19
CA TRP A 137 21.60 1.58 -4.24
C TRP A 137 22.52 0.97 -3.18
N ASN A 138 23.69 1.55 -2.93
CA ASN A 138 24.66 1.02 -1.95
C ASN A 138 24.26 1.32 -0.50
N SER A 139 23.60 2.44 -0.24
CA SER A 139 23.08 2.78 1.09
C SER A 139 21.88 1.94 1.51
N MET A 140 21.20 1.28 0.56
CA MET A 140 20.00 0.50 0.81
C MET A 140 20.36 -0.98 1.07
N PRO A 141 20.08 -1.53 2.26
CA PRO A 141 20.24 -2.96 2.54
C PRO A 141 19.44 -3.83 1.57
N TYR A 142 19.88 -5.06 1.33
CA TYR A 142 19.24 -5.97 0.37
C TYR A 142 17.76 -6.18 0.66
N ASP A 143 17.38 -6.32 1.93
CA ASP A 143 16.00 -6.54 2.33
C ASP A 143 15.10 -5.36 1.96
N GLU A 144 15.57 -4.13 2.28
CA GLU A 144 14.83 -2.91 1.98
C GLU A 144 14.81 -2.59 0.48
N ARG A 145 15.89 -2.91 -0.24
CA ARG A 145 15.94 -2.81 -1.70
C ARG A 145 14.87 -3.70 -2.36
N THR A 146 14.71 -4.90 -1.83
CA THR A 146 13.69 -5.83 -2.32
C THR A 146 12.27 -5.30 -2.06
N LEU A 147 12.04 -4.70 -0.90
CA LEU A 147 10.76 -4.04 -0.56
C LEU A 147 10.52 -2.82 -1.44
N TRP A 148 11.55 -2.00 -1.64
CA TRP A 148 11.46 -0.80 -2.48
C TRP A 148 11.05 -1.14 -3.92
N ASN A 149 11.67 -2.15 -4.53
CA ASN A 149 11.30 -2.62 -5.86
C ASN A 149 9.83 -3.09 -5.93
N VAL A 150 9.33 -3.70 -4.86
CA VAL A 150 7.92 -4.12 -4.80
C VAL A 150 7.01 -2.91 -4.65
N PHE A 151 7.37 -1.94 -3.83
CA PHE A 151 6.59 -0.72 -3.64
C PHE A 151 6.52 0.12 -4.92
N ASP A 152 7.62 0.21 -5.64
CA ASP A 152 7.67 0.87 -6.95
C ASP A 152 6.75 0.16 -7.95
N LYS A 153 6.83 -1.17 -8.03
CA LYS A 153 5.94 -1.98 -8.87
C LYS A 153 4.47 -1.82 -8.50
N MET A 154 4.13 -1.81 -7.20
CA MET A 154 2.77 -1.56 -6.74
C MET A 154 2.28 -0.19 -7.23
N THR A 155 3.08 0.84 -7.00
CA THR A 155 2.75 2.22 -7.36
C THR A 155 2.59 2.37 -8.88
N GLY A 156 3.55 1.86 -9.66
CA GLY A 156 3.53 1.95 -11.13
C GLY A 156 2.31 1.28 -11.77
N ASN A 157 1.89 0.10 -11.26
CA ASN A 157 0.75 -0.63 -11.82
C ASN A 157 -0.61 -0.04 -11.38
N THR A 158 -0.67 0.69 -10.27
CA THR A 158 -1.95 1.14 -9.69
C THR A 158 -2.29 2.61 -9.99
N ILE A 159 -1.29 3.50 -10.12
CA ILE A 159 -1.52 4.93 -10.40
C ILE A 159 -2.40 5.14 -11.63
N ASN A 160 -2.09 4.46 -12.73
CA ASN A 160 -2.81 4.62 -14.01
C ASN A 160 -4.24 4.04 -13.96
N ASN A 161 -4.58 3.26 -12.93
CA ASN A 161 -5.86 2.56 -12.79
C ASN A 161 -6.81 3.25 -11.79
N GLY A 162 -6.50 4.49 -11.40
CA GLY A 162 -7.37 5.31 -10.55
C GLY A 162 -7.52 4.78 -9.11
N ILE A 163 -6.48 4.14 -8.59
CA ILE A 163 -6.42 3.73 -7.18
C ILE A 163 -5.83 4.90 -6.37
N PRO A 164 -6.52 5.36 -5.30
CA PRO A 164 -6.03 6.43 -4.45
C PRO A 164 -4.70 6.08 -3.77
N GLN A 165 -3.83 7.08 -3.57
CA GLN A 165 -2.51 6.90 -2.95
C GLN A 165 -2.61 6.26 -1.56
N LYS A 166 -3.62 6.61 -0.76
CA LYS A 166 -3.87 6.01 0.55
C LYS A 166 -3.98 4.48 0.49
N VAL A 167 -4.71 3.96 -0.49
CA VAL A 167 -4.86 2.51 -0.68
C VAL A 167 -3.53 1.85 -1.02
N ILE A 168 -2.71 2.52 -1.84
CA ILE A 168 -1.38 2.04 -2.22
C ILE A 168 -0.47 1.97 -0.98
N ASP A 169 -0.52 2.99 -0.12
CA ASP A 169 0.30 3.05 1.09
C ASP A 169 -0.15 2.00 2.12
N ASP A 170 -1.47 1.80 2.29
CA ASP A 170 -2.00 0.69 3.10
C ASP A 170 -1.54 -0.67 2.57
N ALA A 171 -1.55 -0.87 1.25
CA ALA A 171 -1.07 -2.10 0.63
C ALA A 171 0.42 -2.34 0.86
N LYS A 172 1.26 -1.29 0.84
CA LYS A 172 2.68 -1.37 1.17
C LYS A 172 2.89 -1.85 2.61
N VAL A 173 2.10 -1.32 3.55
CA VAL A 173 2.13 -1.76 4.97
C VAL A 173 1.73 -3.23 5.10
N LEU A 174 0.66 -3.65 4.41
CA LEU A 174 0.21 -5.05 4.42
C LEU A 174 1.28 -5.98 3.84
N TYR A 175 1.90 -5.59 2.72
CA TYR A 175 2.96 -6.39 2.10
C TYR A 175 4.20 -6.50 3.01
N LYS A 176 4.63 -5.42 3.66
CA LYS A 176 5.74 -5.45 4.62
C LYS A 176 5.46 -6.48 5.73
N LYS A 177 4.30 -6.39 6.38
CA LYS A 177 3.87 -7.34 7.42
C LYS A 177 3.82 -8.80 6.93
N ALA A 178 3.39 -9.03 5.69
CA ALA A 178 3.36 -10.36 5.10
C ALA A 178 4.77 -10.89 4.80
N SER A 179 5.67 -10.04 4.29
CA SER A 179 7.05 -10.40 3.95
C SER A 179 7.90 -10.71 5.18
N GLU A 180 7.65 -10.05 6.30
CA GLU A 180 8.29 -10.33 7.60
C GLU A 180 7.96 -11.74 8.10
N LYS A 181 6.73 -12.22 7.89
CA LYS A 181 6.31 -13.57 8.30
C LYS A 181 6.84 -14.66 7.37
N LYS A 182 6.82 -14.45 6.07
CA LYS A 182 7.28 -15.45 5.09
C LYS A 182 7.68 -14.82 3.76
N ILE A 183 8.88 -15.13 3.32
CA ILE A 183 9.39 -14.73 2.01
C ILE A 183 8.67 -15.51 0.90
N SER A 184 8.16 -14.80 -0.10
CA SER A 184 7.52 -15.36 -1.29
C SER A 184 8.38 -15.08 -2.53
N ARG A 185 8.42 -16.04 -3.49
CA ARG A 185 9.21 -15.95 -4.73
C ARG A 185 8.35 -16.27 -5.95
N GLY A 186 8.78 -15.83 -7.13
CA GLY A 186 8.09 -16.10 -8.41
C GLY A 186 6.62 -15.69 -8.41
N ASP A 187 5.76 -16.46 -9.04
CA ASP A 187 4.32 -16.21 -9.16
C ASP A 187 3.60 -16.03 -7.83
N ASN A 188 4.10 -16.69 -6.78
CA ASN A 188 3.55 -16.54 -5.43
C ASN A 188 3.82 -15.15 -4.85
N LYS A 189 4.94 -14.52 -5.20
CA LYS A 189 5.26 -13.13 -4.83
C LYS A 189 4.34 -12.18 -5.58
N GLU A 190 4.17 -12.38 -6.90
CA GLU A 190 3.30 -11.56 -7.73
C GLU A 190 1.83 -11.64 -7.26
N GLY A 191 1.36 -12.85 -7.00
CA GLY A 191 0.02 -13.07 -6.45
C GLY A 191 -0.17 -12.40 -5.09
N LEU A 192 0.84 -12.44 -4.21
CA LEU A 192 0.77 -11.78 -2.90
C LEU A 192 0.76 -10.24 -3.02
N ILE A 193 1.55 -9.67 -3.93
CA ILE A 193 1.56 -8.23 -4.22
C ILE A 193 0.17 -7.76 -4.65
N ALA A 194 -0.42 -8.43 -5.64
CA ALA A 194 -1.76 -8.10 -6.14
C ALA A 194 -2.84 -8.32 -5.06
N SER A 195 -2.68 -9.35 -4.22
CA SER A 195 -3.58 -9.61 -3.09
C SER A 195 -3.53 -8.50 -2.04
N CYS A 196 -2.36 -7.93 -1.72
CA CYS A 196 -2.26 -6.80 -0.80
C CYS A 196 -3.02 -5.59 -1.31
N ILE A 197 -2.95 -5.28 -2.61
CA ILE A 197 -3.75 -4.20 -3.22
C ILE A 197 -5.25 -4.53 -3.17
N TYR A 198 -5.65 -5.78 -3.48
CA TYR A 198 -7.04 -6.20 -3.40
C TYR A 198 -7.63 -5.99 -2.00
N HIS A 199 -6.94 -6.46 -0.97
CA HIS A 199 -7.39 -6.31 0.41
C HIS A 199 -7.33 -4.86 0.91
N ALA A 200 -6.34 -4.06 0.48
CA ALA A 200 -6.29 -2.64 0.79
C ALA A 200 -7.47 -1.87 0.17
N CYS A 201 -7.87 -2.23 -1.06
CA CYS A 201 -9.08 -1.68 -1.68
C CYS A 201 -10.34 -2.01 -0.87
N LEU A 202 -10.48 -3.25 -0.39
CA LEU A 202 -11.61 -3.66 0.46
C LEU A 202 -11.65 -2.89 1.78
N LEU A 203 -10.50 -2.77 2.47
CA LEU A 203 -10.40 -2.04 3.74
C LEU A 203 -10.77 -0.56 3.61
N ASN A 204 -10.45 0.05 2.46
CA ASN A 204 -10.79 1.45 2.17
C ASN A 204 -12.18 1.63 1.51
N LYS A 205 -13.00 0.59 1.44
CA LYS A 205 -14.34 0.62 0.82
C LYS A 205 -14.34 1.12 -0.64
N ILE A 206 -13.29 0.79 -1.37
CA ILE A 206 -13.14 1.05 -2.81
C ILE A 206 -12.96 -0.30 -3.51
N PRO A 207 -13.98 -1.17 -3.52
CA PRO A 207 -13.83 -2.52 -4.01
C PRO A 207 -13.50 -2.52 -5.50
N LYS A 208 -12.50 -3.29 -5.87
CA LYS A 208 -12.17 -3.61 -7.25
C LYS A 208 -12.42 -5.10 -7.48
N SER A 209 -12.85 -5.46 -8.69
CA SER A 209 -13.03 -6.86 -8.98
C SER A 209 -11.67 -7.59 -9.00
N SER A 210 -11.65 -8.85 -8.60
CA SER A 210 -10.42 -9.66 -8.64
C SER A 210 -9.88 -9.81 -10.07
N LYS A 211 -10.75 -9.73 -11.08
CA LYS A 211 -10.36 -9.76 -12.51
C LYS A 211 -9.65 -8.47 -12.92
N ASP A 212 -10.14 -7.32 -12.46
CA ASP A 212 -9.53 -6.03 -12.78
C ASP A 212 -8.13 -5.93 -12.16
N ILE A 213 -7.97 -6.36 -10.91
CA ILE A 213 -6.66 -6.39 -10.25
C ILE A 213 -5.71 -7.38 -10.93
N ALA A 214 -6.18 -8.57 -11.30
CA ALA A 214 -5.36 -9.52 -12.05
C ALA A 214 -4.86 -8.93 -13.37
N ALA A 215 -5.72 -8.21 -14.08
CA ALA A 215 -5.37 -7.51 -15.32
C ALA A 215 -4.35 -6.38 -15.08
N MET A 216 -4.48 -5.57 -14.01
CA MET A 216 -3.55 -4.50 -13.65
C MET A 216 -2.12 -5.02 -13.43
N PHE A 217 -1.98 -6.20 -12.84
CA PHE A 217 -0.69 -6.83 -12.57
C PHE A 217 -0.23 -7.82 -13.64
N ASN A 218 -0.99 -7.98 -14.73
CA ASN A 218 -0.71 -8.94 -15.81
C ASN A 218 -0.54 -10.39 -15.29
N ILE A 219 -1.33 -10.77 -14.29
CA ILE A 219 -1.31 -12.12 -13.69
C ILE A 219 -2.60 -12.87 -13.98
N SER A 220 -2.55 -14.20 -13.89
CA SER A 220 -3.76 -15.02 -14.00
C SER A 220 -4.65 -14.84 -12.76
N HIS A 221 -5.96 -14.94 -12.94
CA HIS A 221 -6.93 -14.95 -11.83
C HIS A 221 -6.65 -16.07 -10.81
N VAL A 222 -6.13 -17.22 -11.29
CA VAL A 222 -5.74 -18.34 -10.43
C VAL A 222 -4.56 -17.95 -9.52
N THR A 223 -3.56 -17.24 -10.06
CA THR A 223 -2.42 -16.74 -9.29
C THR A 223 -2.87 -15.75 -8.22
N LEU A 224 -3.80 -14.85 -8.54
CA LEU A 224 -4.38 -13.92 -7.57
C LEU A 224 -5.13 -14.66 -6.44
N ASN A 225 -5.95 -15.67 -6.78
CA ASN A 225 -6.68 -16.45 -5.78
C ASN A 225 -5.73 -17.21 -4.83
N LYS A 226 -4.64 -17.80 -5.37
CA LYS A 226 -3.57 -18.38 -4.54
C LYS A 226 -2.92 -17.32 -3.65
N GLY A 227 -2.72 -16.09 -4.17
CA GLY A 227 -2.25 -14.95 -3.41
C GLY A 227 -3.17 -14.58 -2.25
N ASN A 228 -4.50 -14.52 -2.49
CA ASN A 228 -5.51 -14.22 -1.48
C ASN A 228 -5.52 -15.25 -0.35
N SER A 229 -5.51 -16.55 -0.68
CA SER A 229 -5.43 -17.63 0.32
C SER A 229 -4.16 -17.51 1.16
N ARG A 230 -3.03 -17.20 0.51
CA ARG A 230 -1.75 -17.00 1.21
C ARG A 230 -1.77 -15.76 2.10
N PHE A 231 -2.33 -14.66 1.63
CA PHE A 231 -2.50 -13.42 2.39
C PHE A 231 -3.30 -13.67 3.67
N GLN A 232 -4.45 -14.34 3.57
CA GLN A 232 -5.29 -14.70 4.72
C GLN A 232 -4.55 -15.60 5.72
N THR A 233 -3.82 -16.60 5.22
CA THR A 233 -3.02 -17.50 6.07
C THR A 233 -1.91 -16.76 6.81
N LEU A 234 -1.24 -15.81 6.16
CA LEU A 234 -0.11 -15.10 6.75
C LEU A 234 -0.55 -14.03 7.75
N LEU A 235 -1.54 -13.22 7.38
CA LEU A 235 -1.92 -12.06 8.18
C LEU A 235 -3.06 -12.34 9.15
N GLN A 236 -3.86 -13.39 8.90
CA GLN A 236 -5.03 -13.75 9.71
C GLN A 236 -6.02 -12.59 9.89
N ILE A 237 -6.09 -11.72 8.89
CA ILE A 237 -7.01 -10.59 8.87
C ILE A 237 -8.33 -11.09 8.32
N ASN A 238 -9.38 -11.00 9.13
CA ASN A 238 -10.74 -11.23 8.68
C ASN A 238 -11.20 -10.02 7.88
N VAL A 239 -11.03 -10.08 6.57
CA VAL A 239 -11.57 -9.07 5.66
C VAL A 239 -12.95 -9.56 5.23
N THR A 240 -13.97 -8.73 5.46
CA THR A 240 -15.33 -9.00 4.97
C THR A 240 -15.32 -9.12 3.45
N SER A 241 -16.05 -10.09 2.93
CA SER A 241 -16.24 -10.21 1.49
C SER A 241 -16.92 -8.94 0.95
N PRO A 242 -16.57 -8.49 -0.26
CA PRO A 242 -17.26 -7.34 -0.84
C PRO A 242 -18.74 -7.67 -1.09
N GLU A 243 -19.60 -6.72 -0.82
CA GLU A 243 -21.04 -6.82 -1.03
C GLU A 243 -21.43 -6.34 -2.43
N PRO A 244 -22.56 -6.79 -3.01
CA PRO A 244 -23.07 -6.25 -4.28
C PRO A 244 -23.26 -4.73 -4.26
N MET A 245 -23.63 -4.18 -3.10
CA MET A 245 -23.82 -2.74 -2.90
C MET A 245 -22.55 -1.93 -3.21
N ASP A 246 -21.39 -2.44 -2.89
CA ASP A 246 -20.10 -1.78 -3.08
C ASP A 246 -19.82 -1.51 -4.57
N PHE A 247 -20.22 -2.45 -5.44
CA PHE A 247 -19.99 -2.36 -6.88
C PHE A 247 -21.01 -1.49 -7.63
N ILE A 248 -22.20 -1.27 -7.05
CA ILE A 248 -23.28 -0.50 -7.70
C ILE A 248 -22.83 0.91 -8.06
N ALA A 249 -22.16 1.60 -7.13
CA ALA A 249 -21.71 2.97 -7.38
C ALA A 249 -20.64 3.03 -8.48
N GLN A 250 -19.69 2.09 -8.47
CA GLN A 250 -18.62 2.02 -9.47
C GLN A 250 -19.19 1.71 -10.86
N TYR A 251 -20.04 0.70 -10.97
CA TYR A 251 -20.64 0.30 -12.26
C TYR A 251 -21.62 1.35 -12.78
N GLY A 252 -22.41 1.98 -11.89
CA GLY A 252 -23.28 3.08 -12.25
C GLY A 252 -22.52 4.27 -12.84
N ASN A 253 -21.39 4.62 -12.24
CA ASN A 253 -20.52 5.68 -12.75
C ASN A 253 -19.89 5.30 -14.11
N ASN A 254 -19.45 4.04 -14.27
CA ASN A 254 -18.92 3.55 -15.55
C ASN A 254 -19.96 3.57 -16.68
N LEU A 255 -21.23 3.45 -16.32
CA LEU A 255 -22.37 3.54 -17.25
C LEU A 255 -22.88 4.96 -17.43
N ASN A 256 -22.31 5.97 -16.74
CA ASN A 256 -22.78 7.34 -16.70
C ASN A 256 -24.27 7.45 -16.29
N MET A 257 -24.69 6.65 -15.32
CA MET A 257 -26.06 6.72 -14.77
C MET A 257 -26.21 7.94 -13.85
N ALA A 258 -27.41 8.48 -13.77
CA ALA A 258 -27.70 9.57 -12.84
C ALA A 258 -27.53 9.11 -11.38
N ILE A 259 -27.05 10.00 -10.51
CA ILE A 259 -26.81 9.69 -9.08
C ILE A 259 -28.11 9.19 -8.42
N LYS A 260 -29.26 9.79 -8.75
CA LYS A 260 -30.57 9.36 -8.25
C LYS A 260 -30.89 7.90 -8.60
N ASP A 261 -30.53 7.46 -9.80
CA ASP A 261 -30.75 6.08 -10.24
C ASP A 261 -29.81 5.11 -9.54
N ILE A 262 -28.56 5.53 -9.30
CA ILE A 262 -27.60 4.74 -8.50
C ILE A 262 -28.12 4.53 -7.08
N ASP A 263 -28.66 5.55 -6.43
CA ASP A 263 -29.20 5.44 -5.07
C ASP A 263 -30.47 4.57 -5.02
N LYS A 264 -31.31 4.63 -6.06
CA LYS A 264 -32.45 3.71 -6.23
C LYS A 264 -31.98 2.26 -6.40
N CYS A 265 -30.90 2.03 -7.17
CA CYS A 265 -30.28 0.71 -7.30
C CYS A 265 -29.72 0.20 -5.97
N LYS A 266 -29.08 1.04 -5.15
CA LYS A 266 -28.63 0.67 -3.80
C LYS A 266 -29.79 0.23 -2.90
N SER A 267 -30.91 0.91 -3.01
CA SER A 267 -32.13 0.53 -2.28
C SER A 267 -32.70 -0.81 -2.75
N LEU A 268 -32.56 -1.14 -4.06
CA LEU A 268 -32.92 -2.45 -4.61
C LEU A 268 -32.00 -3.55 -4.11
N VAL A 269 -30.69 -3.29 -4.02
CA VAL A 269 -29.74 -4.28 -3.49
C VAL A 269 -30.14 -4.70 -2.09
N LYS A 270 -30.41 -3.73 -1.19
CA LYS A 270 -30.83 -4.04 0.19
C LYS A 270 -32.08 -4.93 0.22
N LEU A 271 -33.08 -4.61 -0.59
CA LEU A 271 -34.30 -5.41 -0.66
C LEU A 271 -34.03 -6.83 -1.15
N ILE A 272 -33.12 -7.01 -2.13
CA ILE A 272 -32.76 -8.31 -2.69
C ILE A 272 -31.94 -9.12 -1.69
N GLU A 273 -31.03 -8.48 -0.95
CA GLU A 273 -30.22 -9.11 0.10
C GLU A 273 -31.08 -9.48 1.31
N ASP A 274 -31.95 -8.61 1.79
CA ASP A 274 -32.87 -8.86 2.91
C ASP A 274 -33.82 -10.08 2.66
N ASN A 275 -34.06 -10.40 1.39
CA ASN A 275 -34.93 -11.52 0.99
C ASN A 275 -34.17 -12.71 0.40
N ASP A 276 -32.86 -12.75 0.50
CA ASP A 276 -32.00 -13.87 0.05
C ASP A 276 -32.18 -14.29 -1.41
N ILE A 277 -32.57 -13.37 -2.31
CA ILE A 277 -32.95 -13.70 -3.69
C ILE A 277 -31.75 -14.10 -4.56
N MET A 278 -30.53 -13.64 -4.23
CA MET A 278 -29.34 -13.82 -5.08
C MET A 278 -28.10 -14.29 -4.35
N ASN A 279 -28.21 -15.01 -3.25
CA ASN A 279 -27.08 -15.44 -2.41
C ASN A 279 -26.04 -16.33 -3.12
N ASP A 280 -26.45 -17.11 -4.11
CA ASP A 280 -25.56 -18.04 -4.84
C ASP A 280 -24.69 -17.35 -5.90
N ASN A 281 -24.90 -16.06 -6.16
CA ASN A 281 -24.19 -15.35 -7.21
C ASN A 281 -22.98 -14.55 -6.67
N SER A 282 -21.97 -14.36 -7.52
CA SER A 282 -20.86 -13.48 -7.15
C SER A 282 -21.35 -12.04 -6.99
N PRO A 283 -20.83 -11.25 -6.02
CA PRO A 283 -21.24 -9.87 -5.77
C PRO A 283 -21.20 -8.96 -7.01
N THR A 284 -20.17 -9.14 -7.84
CA THR A 284 -20.01 -8.41 -9.10
C THR A 284 -21.12 -8.76 -10.11
N SER A 285 -21.53 -10.02 -10.19
CA SER A 285 -22.58 -10.49 -11.10
C SER A 285 -23.96 -10.03 -10.61
N SER A 286 -24.21 -10.07 -9.30
CA SER A 286 -25.43 -9.59 -8.68
C SER A 286 -25.61 -8.09 -8.93
N ALA A 287 -24.58 -7.30 -8.68
CA ALA A 287 -24.59 -5.86 -8.93
C ALA A 287 -24.89 -5.53 -10.41
N ALA A 288 -24.23 -6.21 -11.34
CA ALA A 288 -24.46 -6.02 -12.77
C ALA A 288 -25.88 -6.40 -13.20
N GLY A 289 -26.41 -7.52 -12.63
CA GLY A 289 -27.79 -7.98 -12.90
C GLY A 289 -28.84 -7.01 -12.37
N ILE A 290 -28.65 -6.44 -11.17
CA ILE A 290 -29.56 -5.47 -10.55
C ILE A 290 -29.58 -4.17 -11.35
N LEU A 291 -28.41 -3.66 -11.73
CA LEU A 291 -28.32 -2.46 -12.58
C LEU A 291 -28.99 -2.68 -13.94
N TYR A 292 -28.78 -3.84 -14.56
CA TYR A 292 -29.43 -4.15 -15.84
C TYR A 292 -30.95 -4.29 -15.71
N TYR A 293 -31.44 -4.91 -14.63
CA TYR A 293 -32.86 -4.99 -14.32
C TYR A 293 -33.50 -3.60 -14.17
N TYR A 294 -32.88 -2.73 -13.36
CA TYR A 294 -33.35 -1.37 -13.18
C TYR A 294 -33.38 -0.57 -14.50
N ALA A 295 -32.32 -0.65 -15.28
CA ALA A 295 -32.23 0.01 -16.58
C ALA A 295 -33.27 -0.51 -17.59
N SER A 296 -33.58 -1.81 -17.54
CA SER A 296 -34.61 -2.44 -18.39
C SER A 296 -36.01 -1.98 -18.02
N VAL A 297 -36.33 -1.93 -16.72
CA VAL A 297 -37.66 -1.48 -16.23
C VAL A 297 -37.88 0.00 -16.56
N LYS A 298 -36.84 0.84 -16.40
CA LYS A 298 -36.91 2.27 -16.75
C LYS A 298 -36.73 2.58 -18.24
N SER A 299 -36.49 1.57 -19.07
CA SER A 299 -36.22 1.74 -20.50
C SER A 299 -35.12 2.77 -20.83
N LEU A 300 -34.00 2.74 -20.06
CA LEU A 300 -32.89 3.70 -20.20
C LEU A 300 -32.05 3.51 -21.47
N GLY A 301 -32.40 2.58 -22.37
CA GLY A 301 -31.78 2.42 -23.67
C GLY A 301 -30.38 1.75 -23.67
N TYR A 302 -29.89 1.25 -22.56
CA TYR A 302 -28.61 0.56 -22.49
C TYR A 302 -28.71 -0.86 -23.07
N THR A 303 -27.68 -1.26 -23.82
CA THR A 303 -27.59 -2.62 -24.39
C THR A 303 -26.88 -3.58 -23.42
N LYS A 304 -27.14 -4.90 -23.58
CA LYS A 304 -26.42 -5.94 -22.81
C LYS A 304 -24.90 -5.86 -22.97
N LYS A 305 -24.44 -5.48 -24.19
CA LYS A 305 -23.02 -5.32 -24.50
C LYS A 305 -22.38 -4.16 -23.75
N THR A 306 -23.12 -3.05 -23.56
CA THR A 306 -22.60 -1.91 -22.77
C THR A 306 -22.43 -2.28 -21.32
N PHE A 307 -23.38 -3.02 -20.72
CA PHE A 307 -23.25 -3.54 -19.36
C PHE A 307 -22.09 -4.54 -19.22
N ALA A 308 -21.95 -5.47 -20.17
CA ALA A 308 -20.87 -6.45 -20.14
C ALA A 308 -19.48 -5.77 -20.12
N LYS A 309 -19.30 -4.72 -20.91
CA LYS A 309 -18.06 -3.93 -20.94
C LYS A 309 -17.85 -3.11 -19.67
N ALA A 310 -18.88 -2.42 -19.17
CA ALA A 310 -18.78 -1.53 -18.01
C ALA A 310 -18.55 -2.29 -16.69
N CYS A 311 -19.15 -3.50 -16.56
CA CYS A 311 -19.07 -4.32 -15.35
C CYS A 311 -18.02 -5.43 -15.44
N ASN A 312 -17.37 -5.62 -16.58
CA ASN A 312 -16.44 -6.74 -16.84
C ASN A 312 -17.03 -8.14 -16.52
N VAL A 313 -18.33 -8.32 -16.85
CA VAL A 313 -19.12 -9.52 -16.61
C VAL A 313 -19.69 -10.03 -17.94
N SER A 314 -19.79 -11.35 -18.13
CA SER A 314 -20.32 -11.91 -19.37
C SER A 314 -21.81 -11.57 -19.55
N GLU A 315 -22.24 -11.33 -20.80
CA GLU A 315 -23.66 -11.07 -21.14
C GLU A 315 -24.58 -12.18 -20.64
N VAL A 316 -24.12 -13.43 -20.73
CA VAL A 316 -24.90 -14.60 -20.28
C VAL A 316 -25.13 -14.54 -18.77
N THR A 317 -24.12 -14.16 -18.00
CA THR A 317 -24.22 -14.03 -16.54
C THR A 317 -25.20 -12.92 -16.16
N ILE A 318 -25.11 -11.75 -16.81
CA ILE A 318 -26.03 -10.64 -16.60
C ILE A 318 -27.48 -11.05 -16.86
N ILE A 319 -27.72 -11.79 -17.96
CA ILE A 319 -29.06 -12.28 -18.31
C ILE A 319 -29.58 -13.29 -17.29
N LYS A 320 -28.71 -14.18 -16.78
CA LYS A 320 -29.12 -15.13 -15.73
C LYS A 320 -29.56 -14.39 -14.47
N CYS A 321 -28.75 -13.43 -13.99
CA CYS A 321 -29.10 -12.61 -12.84
C CYS A 321 -30.39 -11.80 -13.08
N TYR A 322 -30.53 -11.21 -14.26
CA TYR A 322 -31.75 -10.49 -14.65
C TYR A 322 -33.00 -11.39 -14.57
N LYS A 323 -32.92 -12.61 -15.12
CA LYS A 323 -34.07 -13.55 -15.08
C LYS A 323 -34.47 -13.90 -13.66
N ILE A 324 -33.50 -14.14 -12.77
CA ILE A 324 -33.76 -14.43 -11.36
C ILE A 324 -34.54 -13.26 -10.73
N ILE A 325 -34.05 -12.03 -10.89
CA ILE A 325 -34.71 -10.84 -10.31
C ILE A 325 -36.07 -10.61 -10.93
N ASN A 326 -36.22 -10.82 -12.23
CA ASN A 326 -37.50 -10.60 -12.95
C ASN A 326 -38.60 -11.57 -12.49
N ASN A 327 -38.26 -12.78 -12.01
CA ASN A 327 -39.23 -13.70 -11.41
C ASN A 327 -39.88 -13.10 -10.14
N TYR A 328 -39.18 -12.21 -9.45
CA TYR A 328 -39.67 -11.52 -8.26
C TYR A 328 -40.15 -10.09 -8.54
N HIS A 329 -40.40 -9.74 -9.83
CA HIS A 329 -40.78 -8.40 -10.23
C HIS A 329 -42.04 -7.89 -9.49
N SER A 330 -43.10 -8.71 -9.39
CA SER A 330 -44.32 -8.35 -8.68
C SER A 330 -44.12 -8.07 -7.19
N PHE A 331 -43.22 -8.85 -6.55
CA PHE A 331 -42.83 -8.65 -5.15
C PHE A 331 -42.06 -7.33 -4.96
N ILE A 332 -41.09 -7.06 -5.83
CA ILE A 332 -40.27 -5.84 -5.77
C ILE A 332 -41.10 -4.59 -5.95
N VAL A 333 -42.03 -4.59 -6.91
CA VAL A 333 -42.96 -3.46 -7.18
C VAL A 333 -43.90 -3.24 -6.01
N ALA A 334 -44.42 -4.31 -5.40
CA ALA A 334 -45.33 -4.20 -4.24
C ALA A 334 -44.63 -3.60 -2.99
N HIS A 335 -43.38 -3.92 -2.76
CA HIS A 335 -42.65 -3.46 -1.55
C HIS A 335 -42.01 -2.09 -1.69
N LYS A 336 -41.70 -1.64 -2.90
CA LYS A 336 -41.03 -0.34 -3.14
C LYS A 336 -41.49 0.29 -4.47
N SER A 337 -42.77 0.63 -4.58
CA SER A 337 -43.29 1.37 -5.72
C SER A 337 -42.52 2.67 -6.03
N ASN A 338 -42.06 3.36 -5.00
CA ASN A 338 -41.30 4.62 -5.11
C ASN A 338 -39.94 4.48 -5.82
N ILE A 339 -39.37 3.26 -5.99
CA ILE A 339 -38.10 3.07 -6.70
C ILE A 339 -38.26 3.32 -8.20
N PHE A 340 -39.44 2.99 -8.74
CA PHE A 340 -39.75 3.10 -10.17
C PHE A 340 -40.52 4.38 -10.52
N GLU A 341 -40.95 5.16 -9.53
CA GLU A 341 -41.59 6.47 -9.79
C GLU A 341 -40.55 7.45 -10.38
N LEU A 342 -41.01 8.19 -11.38
CA LEU A 342 -40.25 9.16 -12.20
C LEU A 342 -39.75 10.35 -11.38
#